data_556c83db01148e02ee276c84695024e2
#
_entry.id   556c83db01148e02ee276c84695024e2
#
_cell.length_a   1.000
_cell.length_b   1.000
_cell.length_c   1.000
_cell.angle_alpha   90.00
_cell.angle_beta   90.00
_cell.angle_gamma   90.00
#
_symmetry.space_group_name_H-M   'P 1'
#
loop_
_entity.id
_entity.type
_entity.pdbx_description
1 polymer ?
#
loop_
_entity_poly.entity_id
_entity_poly.type
_entity_poly.pdbx_seq_one_letter_code
_entity_poly.pdbx_strand_id
1 'polypeptide(L)'
;MKSPKFQVPSSKQAPIIKRQSQEPTVGSGAWWEENPSVAAMMMQDRGPERQQARHPFDLEDRTAVFGENIVRFARKIPRDATNNRLIDQLVGCGTSVGANYCEANEGVSKKDFHNTIGRCVKEAKETKFFLRMVVASEPHLTEEARALYREAKELHLIFASTYRK
;
A
#
# COMPACT_ATOMS: atom_id res chain seq x y z
N MET A 1 -9.98 -46.80 -42.05
CA MET A 1 -9.57 -46.40 -40.69
C MET A 1 -10.32 -45.12 -40.35
N LYS A 2 -11.31 -45.18 -39.44
CA LYS A 2 -12.12 -44.00 -39.03
C LYS A 2 -11.60 -43.49 -37.69
N SER A 3 -11.22 -42.21 -37.63
CA SER A 3 -10.76 -41.55 -36.43
C SER A 3 -11.92 -41.33 -35.42
N PRO A 4 -11.70 -41.49 -34.12
CA PRO A 4 -12.73 -41.26 -33.11
C PRO A 4 -12.97 -39.75 -32.88
N LYS A 5 -14.26 -39.37 -32.84
CA LYS A 5 -14.73 -38.03 -32.51
C LYS A 5 -14.63 -37.85 -31.00
N PHE A 6 -13.88 -36.83 -30.56
CA PHE A 6 -13.84 -36.36 -29.17
C PHE A 6 -15.13 -35.59 -28.88
N GLN A 7 -15.96 -36.09 -27.94
CA GLN A 7 -17.11 -35.38 -27.40
C GLN A 7 -16.67 -34.55 -26.17
N VAL A 8 -16.89 -33.21 -26.22
CA VAL A 8 -16.67 -32.28 -25.11
C VAL A 8 -17.88 -32.39 -24.18
N PRO A 9 -17.69 -32.57 -22.84
CA PRO A 9 -18.83 -32.60 -21.93
C PRO A 9 -19.36 -31.18 -21.68
N SER A 10 -20.70 -31.08 -21.70
CA SER A 10 -21.50 -29.90 -21.41
C SER A 10 -21.21 -29.34 -20.01
N SER A 11 -20.83 -28.06 -19.93
CA SER A 11 -20.62 -27.34 -18.69
C SER A 11 -21.93 -27.15 -17.93
N LYS A 12 -22.06 -27.79 -16.79
CA LYS A 12 -23.09 -27.47 -15.79
C LYS A 12 -22.79 -26.11 -15.17
N GLN A 13 -23.69 -25.17 -15.36
CA GLN A 13 -23.63 -23.83 -14.76
C GLN A 13 -23.65 -23.95 -13.24
N ALA A 14 -22.64 -23.39 -12.58
CA ALA A 14 -22.61 -23.20 -11.13
C ALA A 14 -23.56 -22.04 -10.74
N PRO A 15 -24.22 -22.11 -9.59
CA PRO A 15 -25.17 -21.07 -9.16
C PRO A 15 -24.46 -19.75 -8.89
N ILE A 16 -25.02 -18.67 -9.45
CA ILE A 16 -24.57 -17.29 -9.21
C ILE A 16 -24.94 -16.90 -7.77
N ILE A 17 -23.96 -16.89 -6.88
CA ILE A 17 -24.09 -16.30 -5.55
C ILE A 17 -24.13 -14.78 -5.72
N LYS A 18 -25.30 -14.17 -5.59
CA LYS A 18 -25.45 -12.70 -5.49
C LYS A 18 -24.80 -12.24 -4.19
N ARG A 19 -23.58 -11.69 -4.26
CA ARG A 19 -23.00 -10.91 -3.17
C ARG A 19 -23.81 -9.62 -3.03
N GLN A 20 -24.55 -9.48 -1.94
CA GLN A 20 -25.07 -8.20 -1.52
C GLN A 20 -23.89 -7.30 -1.16
N SER A 21 -23.70 -6.25 -1.94
CA SER A 21 -22.75 -5.17 -1.65
C SER A 21 -23.32 -4.34 -0.49
N GLN A 22 -22.91 -4.63 0.74
CA GLN A 22 -23.01 -3.66 1.83
C GLN A 22 -21.82 -2.71 1.71
N GLU A 23 -22.11 -1.44 1.39
CA GLU A 23 -21.12 -0.38 1.46
C GLU A 23 -20.68 -0.17 2.92
N PRO A 24 -19.37 -0.18 3.23
CA PRO A 24 -18.93 0.14 4.58
C PRO A 24 -19.06 1.65 4.79
N THR A 25 -19.87 2.05 5.77
CA THR A 25 -19.89 3.42 6.30
C THR A 25 -18.51 3.78 6.83
N VAL A 26 -17.98 4.93 6.40
CA VAL A 26 -16.67 5.45 6.82
C VAL A 26 -16.77 5.90 8.28
N GLY A 27 -16.36 5.02 9.20
CA GLY A 27 -16.13 5.37 10.60
C GLY A 27 -14.76 6.08 10.75
N SER A 28 -14.66 7.05 11.61
CA SER A 28 -13.47 7.86 11.92
C SER A 28 -12.41 7.13 12.77
N GLY A 29 -12.47 5.81 12.88
CA GLY A 29 -11.52 4.96 13.59
C GLY A 29 -10.40 4.42 12.69
N ALA A 30 -9.29 4.01 13.27
CA ALA A 30 -8.24 3.32 12.54
C ALA A 30 -8.79 1.98 12.01
N TRP A 31 -8.51 1.66 10.73
CA TRP A 31 -9.09 0.51 10.02
C TRP A 31 -8.95 -0.82 10.79
N TRP A 32 -7.89 -1.03 11.54
CA TRP A 32 -7.69 -2.23 12.37
C TRP A 32 -8.64 -2.30 13.57
N GLU A 33 -9.19 -1.19 14.06
CA GLU A 33 -10.19 -1.18 15.13
C GLU A 33 -11.50 -1.82 14.67
N GLU A 34 -11.80 -1.74 13.36
CA GLU A 34 -12.97 -2.38 12.74
C GLU A 34 -12.72 -3.84 12.32
N ASN A 35 -11.46 -4.32 12.40
CA ASN A 35 -11.06 -5.69 12.04
C ASN A 35 -10.41 -6.39 13.23
N PRO A 36 -11.18 -7.08 14.11
CA PRO A 36 -10.67 -7.66 15.35
C PRO A 36 -9.50 -8.64 15.16
N SER A 37 -9.46 -9.37 14.04
CA SER A 37 -8.36 -10.29 13.73
C SER A 37 -7.05 -9.57 13.41
N VAL A 38 -7.12 -8.42 12.74
CA VAL A 38 -5.95 -7.58 12.44
C VAL A 38 -5.52 -6.80 13.68
N ALA A 39 -6.48 -6.30 14.47
CA ALA A 39 -6.20 -5.67 15.76
C ALA A 39 -5.52 -6.65 16.73
N ALA A 40 -6.00 -7.89 16.82
CA ALA A 40 -5.40 -8.92 17.66
C ALA A 40 -3.97 -9.27 17.20
N MET A 41 -3.73 -9.42 15.90
CA MET A 41 -2.40 -9.66 15.34
C MET A 41 -1.44 -8.51 15.65
N MET A 42 -1.87 -7.26 15.50
CA MET A 42 -1.05 -6.09 15.81
C MET A 42 -0.82 -5.88 17.31
N MET A 43 -1.76 -6.32 18.17
CA MET A 43 -1.63 -6.23 19.63
C MET A 43 -0.72 -7.31 20.21
N GLN A 44 -0.65 -8.50 19.61
CA GLN A 44 0.21 -9.60 20.08
C GLN A 44 1.69 -9.31 19.82
N ASP A 45 2.02 -8.53 18.81
CA ASP A 45 3.41 -8.18 18.47
C ASP A 45 3.95 -6.98 19.28
N ARG A 46 3.08 -6.32 20.08
CA ARG A 46 3.48 -5.26 21.01
C ARG A 46 3.89 -5.86 22.35
N GLY A 47 5.12 -6.38 22.43
CA GLY A 47 5.72 -6.72 23.71
C GLY A 47 5.66 -5.53 24.70
N PRO A 48 5.71 -5.80 26.02
CA PRO A 48 5.48 -4.79 27.09
C PRO A 48 6.45 -3.59 27.08
N GLU A 49 7.51 -3.63 26.26
CA GLU A 49 8.51 -2.56 26.18
C GLU A 49 8.22 -1.44 25.16
N ARG A 50 7.23 -1.60 24.27
CA ARG A 50 6.88 -0.56 23.27
C ARG A 50 5.79 0.43 23.72
N GLN A 51 5.40 0.44 25.00
CA GLN A 51 4.56 1.50 25.57
C GLN A 51 5.36 2.77 25.94
N GLN A 52 6.66 2.83 25.64
CA GLN A 52 7.40 4.08 25.71
C GLN A 52 6.84 5.05 24.66
N ALA A 53 6.51 6.26 25.14
CA ALA A 53 5.89 7.35 24.41
C ALA A 53 6.26 7.33 22.90
N ARG A 54 5.24 7.24 22.01
CA ARG A 54 5.40 7.37 20.56
C ARG A 54 6.28 8.59 20.31
N HIS A 55 7.52 8.34 19.91
CA HIS A 55 8.41 9.43 19.56
C HIS A 55 7.80 10.13 18.35
N PRO A 56 7.58 11.47 18.34
CA PRO A 56 6.92 12.16 17.22
C PRO A 56 7.68 12.04 15.89
N PHE A 57 8.80 11.32 15.88
CA PHE A 57 9.66 11.07 14.72
C PHE A 57 9.86 9.57 14.42
N ASP A 58 8.94 8.70 14.85
CA ASP A 58 9.02 7.30 14.48
C ASP A 58 8.71 7.13 12.98
N LEU A 59 9.77 6.98 12.19
CA LEU A 59 9.66 6.81 10.74
C LEU A 59 9.05 5.46 10.35
N GLU A 60 9.16 4.45 11.20
CA GLU A 60 8.58 3.14 10.95
C GLU A 60 7.06 3.23 11.00
N ASP A 61 6.50 3.76 12.09
CA ASP A 61 5.05 4.02 12.19
C ASP A 61 4.58 5.00 11.11
N ARG A 62 5.33 6.07 10.84
CA ARG A 62 4.97 7.06 9.82
C ARG A 62 4.89 6.46 8.42
N THR A 63 5.84 5.61 8.05
CA THR A 63 5.84 4.95 6.74
C THR A 63 4.77 3.86 6.64
N ALA A 64 4.46 3.17 7.74
CA ALA A 64 3.34 2.22 7.79
C ALA A 64 2.00 2.94 7.56
N VAL A 65 1.73 4.02 8.29
CA VAL A 65 0.52 4.85 8.12
C VAL A 65 0.44 5.42 6.69
N PHE A 66 1.56 5.83 6.11
CA PHE A 66 1.61 6.27 4.72
C PHE A 66 1.17 5.16 3.76
N GLY A 67 1.72 3.94 3.89
CA GLY A 67 1.36 2.78 3.08
C GLY A 67 -0.13 2.43 3.20
N GLU A 68 -0.68 2.43 4.43
CA GLU A 68 -2.12 2.21 4.68
C GLU A 68 -2.99 3.25 3.95
N ASN A 69 -2.60 4.52 4.02
CA ASN A 69 -3.33 5.59 3.35
C ASN A 69 -3.29 5.44 1.82
N ILE A 70 -2.16 4.98 1.25
CA ILE A 70 -2.06 4.63 -0.18
C ILE A 70 -3.04 3.50 -0.53
N VAL A 71 -3.11 2.44 0.29
CA VAL A 71 -4.04 1.32 0.07
C VAL A 71 -5.51 1.79 0.14
N ARG A 72 -5.86 2.62 1.15
CA ARG A 72 -7.21 3.19 1.27
C ARG A 72 -7.57 4.07 0.07
N PHE A 73 -6.66 4.92 -0.36
CA PHE A 73 -6.83 5.76 -1.54
C PHE A 73 -7.00 4.93 -2.82
N ALA A 74 -6.16 3.92 -3.03
CA ALA A 74 -6.22 3.04 -4.19
C ALA A 74 -7.57 2.31 -4.32
N ARG A 75 -8.24 2.00 -3.21
CA ARG A 75 -9.58 1.39 -3.20
C ARG A 75 -10.69 2.31 -3.72
N LYS A 76 -10.46 3.62 -3.75
CA LYS A 76 -11.42 4.63 -4.27
C LYS A 76 -11.29 4.83 -5.77
N ILE A 77 -10.19 4.41 -6.38
CA ILE A 77 -9.95 4.54 -7.82
C ILE A 77 -10.85 3.55 -8.57
N PRO A 78 -11.67 4.01 -9.54
CA PRO A 78 -12.51 3.13 -10.36
C PRO A 78 -11.69 2.05 -11.07
N ARG A 79 -12.29 0.86 -11.19
CA ARG A 79 -11.62 -0.30 -11.82
C ARG A 79 -11.90 -0.32 -13.32
N ASP A 80 -10.87 -0.04 -14.13
CA ASP A 80 -10.85 -0.20 -15.58
C ASP A 80 -9.46 -0.64 -16.07
N ALA A 81 -9.26 -0.80 -17.36
CA ALA A 81 -8.00 -1.27 -17.93
C ALA A 81 -6.82 -0.34 -17.64
N THR A 82 -7.02 0.98 -17.64
CA THR A 82 -5.99 1.99 -17.35
C THR A 82 -5.72 2.06 -15.86
N ASN A 83 -6.77 2.22 -15.07
CA ASN A 83 -6.68 2.41 -13.64
C ASN A 83 -6.14 1.17 -12.91
N ASN A 84 -6.47 -0.05 -13.35
CA ASN A 84 -5.92 -1.26 -12.75
C ASN A 84 -4.38 -1.25 -12.77
N ARG A 85 -3.78 -0.80 -13.87
CA ARG A 85 -2.32 -0.69 -13.97
C ARG A 85 -1.76 0.41 -13.06
N LEU A 86 -2.45 1.54 -12.95
CA LEU A 86 -2.06 2.64 -12.05
C LEU A 86 -2.18 2.23 -10.58
N ILE A 87 -3.24 1.52 -10.21
CA ILE A 87 -3.46 0.97 -8.87
C ILE A 87 -2.32 0.05 -8.47
N ASP A 88 -1.97 -0.93 -9.32
CA ASP A 88 -0.90 -1.89 -9.04
C ASP A 88 0.43 -1.19 -8.78
N GLN A 89 0.79 -0.23 -9.64
CA GLN A 89 2.03 0.52 -9.49
C GLN A 89 2.01 1.43 -8.26
N LEU A 90 0.92 2.15 -8.01
CA LEU A 90 0.80 3.06 -6.87
C LEU A 90 0.86 2.30 -5.53
N VAL A 91 0.12 1.20 -5.42
CA VAL A 91 0.14 0.36 -4.20
C VAL A 91 1.53 -0.26 -4.02
N GLY A 92 2.13 -0.78 -5.09
CA GLY A 92 3.46 -1.36 -5.06
C GLY A 92 4.50 -0.38 -4.51
N CYS A 93 4.68 0.77 -5.16
CA CYS A 93 5.68 1.75 -4.73
C CYS A 93 5.33 2.38 -3.36
N GLY A 94 4.06 2.71 -3.11
CA GLY A 94 3.65 3.37 -1.87
C GLY A 94 3.86 2.53 -0.62
N THR A 95 3.58 1.22 -0.69
CA THR A 95 3.81 0.29 0.42
C THR A 95 5.29 -0.11 0.55
N SER A 96 6.03 -0.15 -0.56
CA SER A 96 7.47 -0.45 -0.57
C SER A 96 8.32 0.58 0.17
N VAL A 97 7.83 1.81 0.34
CA VAL A 97 8.54 2.83 1.16
C VAL A 97 8.74 2.33 2.58
N GLY A 98 7.67 1.87 3.23
CA GLY A 98 7.72 1.35 4.60
C GLY A 98 8.45 0.01 4.68
N ALA A 99 8.15 -0.92 3.77
CA ALA A 99 8.77 -2.24 3.76
C ALA A 99 10.31 -2.16 3.64
N ASN A 100 10.82 -1.32 2.72
CA ASN A 100 12.26 -1.09 2.60
C ASN A 100 12.85 -0.39 3.83
N TYR A 101 12.10 0.50 4.50
CA TYR A 101 12.59 1.15 5.70
C TYR A 101 12.72 0.16 6.87
N CYS A 102 11.74 -0.73 7.06
CA CYS A 102 11.85 -1.82 8.04
C CYS A 102 13.07 -2.71 7.74
N GLU A 103 13.27 -3.11 6.46
CA GLU A 103 14.46 -3.87 6.04
C GLU A 103 15.76 -3.10 6.35
N ALA A 104 15.79 -1.77 6.15
CA ALA A 104 16.97 -0.97 6.44
C ALA A 104 17.31 -0.97 7.95
N ASN A 105 16.31 -0.85 8.82
CA ASN A 105 16.51 -0.86 10.28
C ASN A 105 17.06 -2.19 10.79
N GLU A 106 16.79 -3.30 10.10
CA GLU A 106 17.31 -4.63 10.41
C GLU A 106 18.61 -4.96 9.68
N GLY A 107 19.14 -4.01 8.88
CA GLY A 107 20.33 -4.20 8.05
C GLY A 107 21.58 -4.56 8.85
N VAL A 108 22.29 -5.59 8.40
CA VAL A 108 23.48 -6.15 9.07
C VAL A 108 24.75 -5.33 8.84
N SER A 109 24.73 -4.37 7.91
CA SER A 109 25.89 -3.53 7.60
C SER A 109 25.48 -2.11 7.19
N LYS A 110 26.42 -1.13 7.34
CA LYS A 110 26.22 0.24 6.86
C LYS A 110 25.93 0.29 5.35
N LYS A 111 26.54 -0.59 4.57
CA LYS A 111 26.35 -0.66 3.12
C LYS A 111 24.92 -1.14 2.79
N ASP A 112 24.41 -2.14 3.52
CA ASP A 112 23.04 -2.65 3.31
C ASP A 112 22.03 -1.58 3.71
N PHE A 113 22.20 -0.96 4.88
CA PHE A 113 21.37 0.18 5.29
C PHE A 113 21.33 1.26 4.20
N HIS A 114 22.50 1.72 3.71
CA HIS A 114 22.57 2.75 2.69
C HIS A 114 21.87 2.33 1.38
N ASN A 115 22.09 1.10 0.90
CA ASN A 115 21.46 0.59 -0.30
C ASN A 115 19.93 0.54 -0.16
N THR A 116 19.43 0.09 1.01
CA THR A 116 18.00 -0.05 1.26
C THR A 116 17.32 1.31 1.45
N ILE A 117 17.99 2.28 2.11
CA ILE A 117 17.52 3.69 2.13
C ILE A 117 17.45 4.27 0.70
N GLY A 118 18.40 3.92 -0.18
CA GLY A 118 18.34 4.29 -1.60
C GLY A 118 17.10 3.77 -2.32
N ARG A 119 16.60 2.57 -1.94
CA ARG A 119 15.30 2.06 -2.43
C ARG A 119 14.14 2.90 -1.90
N CYS A 120 14.11 3.25 -0.60
CA CYS A 120 13.07 4.13 -0.04
C CYS A 120 12.97 5.46 -0.82
N VAL A 121 14.12 6.05 -1.20
CA VAL A 121 14.15 7.28 -2.01
C VAL A 121 13.48 7.07 -3.37
N LYS A 122 13.76 5.94 -4.05
CA LYS A 122 13.16 5.63 -5.35
C LYS A 122 11.65 5.41 -5.23
N GLU A 123 11.22 4.57 -4.29
CA GLU A 123 9.80 4.25 -4.07
C GLU A 123 8.98 5.50 -3.73
N ALA A 124 9.46 6.36 -2.84
CA ALA A 124 8.80 7.62 -2.53
C ALA A 124 8.73 8.58 -3.74
N LYS A 125 9.73 8.56 -4.63
CA LYS A 125 9.72 9.32 -5.89
C LYS A 125 8.70 8.75 -6.87
N GLU A 126 8.63 7.44 -7.01
CA GLU A 126 7.67 6.75 -7.88
C GLU A 126 6.24 6.95 -7.39
N THR A 127 6.00 6.88 -6.09
CA THR A 127 4.68 7.17 -5.50
C THR A 127 4.17 8.55 -5.91
N LYS A 128 5.03 9.59 -5.84
CA LYS A 128 4.67 10.94 -6.32
C LYS A 128 4.29 10.97 -7.80
N PHE A 129 5.00 10.19 -8.62
CA PHE A 129 4.70 10.09 -10.04
C PHE A 129 3.33 9.43 -10.27
N PHE A 130 3.07 8.28 -9.66
CA PHE A 130 1.81 7.57 -9.88
C PHE A 130 0.61 8.30 -9.29
N LEU A 131 0.73 9.01 -8.18
CA LEU A 131 -0.33 9.89 -7.68
C LEU A 131 -0.73 10.97 -8.72
N ARG A 132 0.25 11.52 -9.45
CA ARG A 132 -0.04 12.45 -10.55
C ARG A 132 -0.76 11.78 -11.72
N MET A 133 -0.39 10.52 -12.04
CA MET A 133 -1.05 9.75 -13.11
C MET A 133 -2.50 9.42 -12.74
N VAL A 134 -2.74 9.06 -11.48
CA VAL A 134 -4.11 8.84 -10.98
C VAL A 134 -4.95 10.12 -11.08
N VAL A 135 -4.43 11.28 -10.70
CA VAL A 135 -5.16 12.55 -10.83
C VAL A 135 -5.46 12.89 -12.30
N ALA A 136 -4.57 12.52 -13.22
CA ALA A 136 -4.81 12.72 -14.65
C ALA A 136 -5.95 11.83 -15.18
N SER A 137 -6.11 10.60 -14.63
CA SER A 137 -7.20 9.69 -14.97
C SER A 137 -8.49 10.04 -14.22
N GLU A 138 -8.37 10.41 -12.93
CA GLU A 138 -9.48 10.61 -11.99
C GLU A 138 -9.38 11.99 -11.31
N PRO A 139 -9.74 13.10 -12.01
CA PRO A 139 -9.59 14.45 -11.46
C PRO A 139 -10.35 14.71 -10.15
N HIS A 140 -11.44 13.97 -9.90
CA HIS A 140 -12.23 14.10 -8.67
C HIS A 140 -11.47 13.67 -7.40
N LEU A 141 -10.40 12.86 -7.53
CA LEU A 141 -9.54 12.42 -6.43
C LEU A 141 -8.38 13.38 -6.13
N THR A 142 -8.33 14.56 -6.77
CA THR A 142 -7.19 15.51 -6.69
C THR A 142 -6.82 15.89 -5.26
N GLU A 143 -7.79 16.22 -4.40
CA GLU A 143 -7.48 16.71 -3.05
C GLU A 143 -6.86 15.63 -2.17
N GLU A 144 -7.40 14.40 -2.26
CA GLU A 144 -6.85 13.28 -1.51
C GLU A 144 -5.44 12.90 -2.01
N ALA A 145 -5.29 12.82 -3.34
CA ALA A 145 -3.97 12.58 -3.95
C ALA A 145 -2.94 13.65 -3.59
N ARG A 146 -3.37 14.92 -3.46
CA ARG A 146 -2.50 16.04 -3.06
C ARG A 146 -1.99 15.88 -1.63
N ALA A 147 -2.82 15.39 -0.70
CA ALA A 147 -2.39 15.12 0.67
C ALA A 147 -1.31 14.01 0.70
N LEU A 148 -1.56 12.91 -0.01
CA LEU A 148 -0.59 11.81 -0.13
C LEU A 148 0.69 12.22 -0.86
N TYR A 149 0.58 13.07 -1.88
CA TYR A 149 1.75 13.61 -2.59
C TYR A 149 2.64 14.45 -1.68
N ARG A 150 2.06 15.27 -0.79
CA ARG A 150 2.83 16.06 0.19
C ARG A 150 3.58 15.14 1.15
N GLU A 151 2.92 14.13 1.69
CA GLU A 151 3.57 13.15 2.56
C GLU A 151 4.68 12.37 1.86
N ALA A 152 4.43 11.87 0.64
CA ALA A 152 5.45 11.22 -0.19
C ALA A 152 6.65 12.14 -0.49
N LYS A 153 6.42 13.47 -0.65
CA LYS A 153 7.49 14.45 -0.84
C LYS A 153 8.33 14.60 0.42
N GLU A 154 7.72 14.66 1.58
CA GLU A 154 8.45 14.76 2.86
C GLU A 154 9.28 13.51 3.12
N LEU A 155 8.69 12.32 3.01
CA LEU A 155 9.40 11.06 3.15
C LEU A 155 10.59 10.95 2.18
N HIS A 156 10.38 11.34 0.91
CA HIS A 156 11.45 11.38 -0.08
C HIS A 156 12.61 12.31 0.36
N LEU A 157 12.32 13.48 0.93
CA LEU A 157 13.36 14.41 1.38
C LEU A 157 14.12 13.86 2.61
N ILE A 158 13.41 13.23 3.55
CA ILE A 158 14.01 12.59 4.72
C ILE A 158 14.96 11.49 4.27
N PHE A 159 14.51 10.54 3.46
CA PHE A 159 15.33 9.43 2.98
C PHE A 159 16.49 9.91 2.08
N ALA A 160 16.26 10.90 1.22
CA ALA A 160 17.33 11.48 0.41
C ALA A 160 18.41 12.20 1.26
N SER A 161 18.00 12.80 2.39
CA SER A 161 18.97 13.38 3.35
C SER A 161 19.77 12.28 4.05
N THR A 162 19.11 11.20 4.48
CA THR A 162 19.78 10.05 5.11
C THR A 162 20.73 9.35 4.15
N TYR A 163 20.33 9.17 2.90
CA TYR A 163 21.13 8.55 1.85
C TYR A 163 22.39 9.32 1.51
N ARG A 164 22.43 10.65 1.68
CA ARG A 164 23.61 11.48 1.39
C ARG A 164 24.65 11.56 2.52
N LYS A 165 24.33 11.04 3.69
CA LYS A 165 25.24 10.97 4.85
C LYS A 165 26.11 9.73 4.82
#